data_b8c8a0bcf2c97976a16b29e1ca3cbaf7
#
_entry.id   b8c8a0bcf2c97976a16b29e1ca3cbaf7
#
_cell.length_a   1.000
_cell.length_b   1.000
_cell.length_c   1.000
_cell.angle_alpha   90.00
_cell.angle_beta   90.00
_cell.angle_gamma   90.00
#
_symmetry.space_group_name_H-M   'P 1'
#
loop_
_entity.id
_entity.type
_entity.pdbx_description
1 polymer ?
#
loop_
_entity_poly.entity_id
_entity_poly.type
_entity_poly.pdbx_seq_one_letter_code
_entity_poly.pdbx_strand_id
1 'polypeptide(L)'
;MKIRHATKSDKGEVLRFCVNTFEWGDYIDKVWDFWYSDRNGVLLVAEDDEEYNIHGIKQSSVIAVSHASLCPNNKNVWLEGIRVHPNFRHKSVATQLLNTMISYGKERGAQEASAIVAGSNNASQLMMESNGFGIISKWSYYSIDRIPKR
;
A
#
# COMPACT_ATOMS: atom_id res chain seq x y z
N MET A 1 1.10 -12.76 12.47
CA MET A 1 1.41 -11.89 11.31
C MET A 1 2.62 -11.02 11.61
N LYS A 2 3.56 -10.95 10.69
CA LYS A 2 4.79 -10.15 10.78
C LYS A 2 4.84 -9.12 9.64
N ILE A 3 5.15 -7.86 9.94
CA ILE A 3 5.40 -6.84 8.91
C ILE A 3 6.93 -6.65 8.78
N ARG A 4 7.43 -6.62 7.56
CA ARG A 4 8.83 -6.44 7.23
C ARG A 4 9.03 -5.65 5.93
N HIS A 5 10.26 -5.24 5.68
CA HIS A 5 10.64 -4.71 4.38
C HIS A 5 10.44 -5.78 3.29
N ALA A 6 9.95 -5.36 2.14
CA ALA A 6 9.83 -6.23 0.98
C ALA A 6 11.21 -6.62 0.44
N THR A 7 11.28 -7.81 -0.13
CA THR A 7 12.42 -8.30 -0.92
C THR A 7 12.02 -8.43 -2.39
N LYS A 8 12.98 -8.58 -3.28
CA LYS A 8 12.68 -8.77 -4.72
C LYS A 8 11.83 -10.02 -4.98
N SER A 9 11.99 -11.06 -4.16
CA SER A 9 11.25 -12.32 -4.30
C SER A 9 9.76 -12.18 -3.97
N ASP A 10 9.36 -11.17 -3.20
CA ASP A 10 7.96 -10.97 -2.80
C ASP A 10 7.08 -10.46 -3.96
N LYS A 11 7.70 -9.83 -4.99
CA LYS A 11 6.97 -9.24 -6.13
C LYS A 11 5.96 -10.20 -6.74
N GLY A 12 6.40 -11.42 -7.04
CA GLY A 12 5.55 -12.41 -7.71
C GLY A 12 4.33 -12.81 -6.88
N GLU A 13 4.47 -12.91 -5.57
CA GLU A 13 3.37 -13.27 -4.68
C GLU A 13 2.40 -12.09 -4.50
N VAL A 14 2.91 -10.89 -4.31
CA VAL A 14 2.10 -9.67 -4.22
C VAL A 14 1.26 -9.47 -5.49
N LEU A 15 1.88 -9.59 -6.66
CA LEU A 15 1.16 -9.39 -7.92
C LEU A 15 0.04 -10.40 -8.13
N ARG A 16 0.20 -11.65 -7.67
CA ARG A 16 -0.85 -12.67 -7.79
C ARG A 16 -2.15 -12.27 -7.08
N PHE A 17 -2.09 -11.70 -5.88
CA PHE A 17 -3.32 -11.29 -5.19
C PHE A 17 -3.78 -9.87 -5.55
N CYS A 18 -2.93 -9.05 -6.18
CA CYS A 18 -3.29 -7.71 -6.64
C CYS A 18 -4.04 -7.70 -7.98
N VAL A 19 -3.91 -8.74 -8.80
CA VAL A 19 -4.40 -8.76 -10.19
C VAL A 19 -5.89 -8.40 -10.34
N ASN A 20 -6.70 -8.74 -9.37
CA ASN A 20 -8.15 -8.50 -9.37
C ASN A 20 -8.58 -7.51 -8.28
N THR A 21 -7.73 -6.59 -7.87
CA THR A 21 -8.06 -5.60 -6.83
C THR A 21 -9.14 -4.64 -7.29
N PHE A 22 -9.11 -4.21 -8.54
CA PHE A 22 -10.08 -3.33 -9.17
C PHE A 22 -10.54 -3.93 -10.50
N GLU A 23 -11.69 -3.48 -11.02
CA GLU A 23 -12.21 -3.92 -12.33
C GLU A 23 -11.24 -3.65 -13.47
N TRP A 24 -10.43 -2.57 -13.38
CA TRP A 24 -9.40 -2.20 -14.35
C TRP A 24 -8.03 -2.84 -14.10
N GLY A 25 -7.92 -3.75 -13.13
CA GLY A 25 -6.68 -4.36 -12.70
C GLY A 25 -6.04 -3.63 -11.50
N ASP A 26 -4.70 -3.60 -11.47
CA ASP A 26 -3.95 -2.88 -10.44
C ASP A 26 -2.69 -2.25 -11.04
N TYR A 27 -2.19 -1.19 -10.41
CA TYR A 27 -0.98 -0.49 -10.85
C TYR A 27 0.30 -0.95 -10.13
N ILE A 28 0.20 -1.84 -9.13
CA ILE A 28 1.34 -2.27 -8.31
C ILE A 28 2.50 -2.80 -9.15
N ASP A 29 2.23 -3.56 -10.21
CA ASP A 29 3.28 -4.06 -11.11
C ASP A 29 4.11 -2.92 -11.74
N LYS A 30 3.44 -1.83 -12.14
CA LYS A 30 4.08 -0.68 -12.79
C LYS A 30 4.94 0.15 -11.85
N VAL A 31 4.63 0.15 -10.56
CA VAL A 31 5.31 0.98 -9.55
C VAL A 31 6.23 0.19 -8.64
N TRP A 32 6.17 -1.14 -8.64
CA TRP A 32 6.93 -2.00 -7.71
C TRP A 32 8.42 -1.67 -7.68
N ASP A 33 9.07 -1.64 -8.83
CA ASP A 33 10.51 -1.45 -8.91
C ASP A 33 10.93 -0.03 -8.50
N PHE A 34 10.07 0.96 -8.75
CA PHE A 34 10.23 2.32 -8.26
C PHE A 34 10.13 2.37 -6.74
N TRP A 35 9.09 1.80 -6.14
CA TRP A 35 8.92 1.76 -4.69
C TRP A 35 9.99 0.94 -3.99
N TYR A 36 10.42 -0.17 -4.59
CA TYR A 36 11.48 -1.01 -4.05
C TYR A 36 12.81 -0.27 -3.97
N SER A 37 13.09 0.62 -4.90
CA SER A 37 14.32 1.43 -4.98
C SER A 37 14.21 2.82 -4.36
N ASP A 38 13.06 3.18 -3.80
CA ASP A 38 12.85 4.50 -3.19
C ASP A 38 13.74 4.69 -1.96
N ARG A 39 14.70 5.62 -2.07
CA ARG A 39 15.66 5.93 -0.98
C ARG A 39 15.02 6.71 0.17
N ASN A 40 13.90 7.38 -0.09
CA ASN A 40 13.16 8.15 0.91
C ASN A 40 11.94 7.37 1.42
N GLY A 41 11.73 6.17 0.94
CA GLY A 41 10.57 5.36 1.21
C GLY A 41 10.87 4.01 1.82
N VAL A 42 9.79 3.28 2.07
CA VAL A 42 9.81 1.89 2.50
C VAL A 42 8.69 1.12 1.81
N LEU A 43 9.04 0.04 1.17
CA LEU A 43 8.09 -0.95 0.69
C LEU A 43 7.97 -2.05 1.73
N LEU A 44 6.77 -2.20 2.28
CA LEU A 44 6.45 -3.15 3.35
C LEU A 44 5.59 -4.28 2.83
N VAL A 45 5.81 -5.46 3.37
CA VAL A 45 4.92 -6.61 3.21
C VAL A 45 4.51 -7.16 4.58
N ALA A 46 3.31 -7.73 4.65
CA ALA A 46 2.88 -8.52 5.79
C ALA A 46 2.92 -10.00 5.43
N GLU A 47 3.46 -10.81 6.32
CA GLU A 47 3.49 -12.27 6.24
C GLU A 47 2.53 -12.87 7.24
N ASP A 48 1.85 -13.95 6.83
CA ASP A 48 1.09 -14.76 7.77
C ASP A 48 2.02 -15.61 8.64
N ASP A 49 1.60 -15.84 9.89
CA ASP A 49 2.36 -16.71 10.81
C ASP A 49 2.12 -18.20 10.51
N GLU A 50 1.06 -18.53 9.76
CA GLU A 50 0.80 -19.91 9.35
C GLU A 50 1.79 -20.32 8.26
N GLU A 51 2.69 -21.23 8.62
CA GLU A 51 3.60 -21.86 7.68
C GLU A 51 2.83 -22.89 6.84
N TYR A 52 2.61 -22.55 5.59
CA TYR A 52 2.06 -23.52 4.62
C TYR A 52 3.14 -24.49 4.20
N ASN A 53 2.88 -25.78 4.44
CA ASN A 53 3.80 -26.84 4.04
C ASN A 53 3.45 -27.26 2.60
N ILE A 54 4.11 -26.68 1.62
CA ILE A 54 3.99 -27.10 0.22
C ILE A 54 5.21 -27.96 -0.11
N HIS A 55 5.00 -29.26 -0.32
CA HIS A 55 6.05 -30.23 -0.65
C HIS A 55 7.21 -30.31 0.37
N GLY A 56 6.92 -30.15 1.67
CA GLY A 56 7.95 -30.24 2.72
C GLY A 56 8.75 -28.94 2.93
N ILE A 57 8.43 -27.86 2.22
CA ILE A 57 9.05 -26.54 2.39
C ILE A 57 8.10 -25.66 3.18
N LYS A 58 8.53 -25.20 4.34
CA LYS A 58 7.85 -24.19 5.14
C LYS A 58 8.00 -22.83 4.44
N GLN A 59 6.91 -22.28 3.97
CA GLN A 59 6.90 -20.96 3.34
C GLN A 59 5.82 -20.10 4.00
N SER A 60 6.22 -18.95 4.54
CA SER A 60 5.28 -17.92 4.96
C SER A 60 4.70 -17.26 3.72
N SER A 61 3.38 -17.07 3.70
CA SER A 61 2.71 -16.37 2.59
C SER A 61 2.74 -14.88 2.81
N VAL A 62 3.12 -14.13 1.79
CA VAL A 62 2.92 -12.67 1.77
C VAL A 62 1.43 -12.38 1.54
N ILE A 63 0.82 -11.74 2.51
CA ILE A 63 -0.63 -11.48 2.54
C ILE A 63 -1.02 -10.03 2.32
N ALA A 64 -0.06 -9.11 2.36
CA ALA A 64 -0.33 -7.70 2.11
C ALA A 64 0.94 -6.94 1.71
N VAL A 65 0.72 -5.77 1.11
CA VAL A 65 1.79 -4.84 0.69
C VAL A 65 1.35 -3.41 0.99
N SER A 66 2.31 -2.53 1.24
CA SER A 66 2.12 -1.08 1.31
C SER A 66 3.42 -0.34 1.06
N HIS A 67 3.32 0.92 0.65
CA HIS A 67 4.47 1.81 0.46
C HIS A 67 4.28 3.12 1.20
N ALA A 68 5.34 3.63 1.80
CA ALA A 68 5.41 4.95 2.37
C ALA A 68 6.65 5.69 1.85
N SER A 69 6.50 6.96 1.51
CA SER A 69 7.62 7.80 1.05
C SER A 69 7.64 9.12 1.79
N LEU A 70 8.83 9.53 2.24
CA LEU A 70 9.02 10.80 2.91
C LEU A 70 9.08 11.94 1.89
N CYS A 71 8.37 13.01 2.22
CA CYS A 71 8.48 14.29 1.55
C CYS A 71 9.29 15.27 2.42
N PRO A 72 10.62 15.26 2.34
CA PRO A 72 11.46 15.94 3.33
C PRO A 72 11.21 17.44 3.46
N ASN A 73 10.87 18.09 2.34
CA ASN A 73 10.68 19.54 2.27
C ASN A 73 9.46 20.04 3.07
N ASN A 74 8.43 19.21 3.24
CA ASN A 74 7.20 19.55 3.96
C ASN A 74 6.94 18.69 5.19
N LYS A 75 7.92 17.87 5.59
CA LYS A 75 7.83 16.98 6.76
C LYS A 75 6.61 16.07 6.73
N ASN A 76 6.24 15.61 5.58
CA ASN A 76 5.09 14.74 5.35
C ASN A 76 5.57 13.33 4.98
N VAL A 77 4.84 12.32 5.40
CA VAL A 77 4.95 10.96 4.88
C VAL A 77 3.74 10.66 3.99
N TRP A 78 4.00 10.32 2.75
CA TRP A 78 3.00 9.90 1.78
C TRP A 78 2.74 8.41 1.90
N LEU A 79 1.49 8.03 2.09
CA LEU A 79 1.06 6.65 2.32
C LEU A 79 0.27 6.18 1.11
N GLU A 80 0.65 5.04 0.54
CA GLU A 80 0.01 4.52 -0.66
C GLU A 80 0.10 3.00 -0.78
N GLY A 81 -0.64 2.45 -1.72
CA GLY A 81 -0.47 1.07 -2.17
C GLY A 81 -0.89 -0.01 -1.17
N ILE A 82 -1.69 0.29 -0.13
CA ILE A 82 -2.17 -0.76 0.76
C ILE A 82 -3.02 -1.74 -0.02
N ARG A 83 -2.56 -2.98 -0.10
CA ARG A 83 -3.31 -4.11 -0.67
C ARG A 83 -3.24 -5.28 0.29
N VAL A 84 -4.37 -5.91 0.52
CA VAL A 84 -4.50 -7.09 1.38
C VAL A 84 -5.12 -8.21 0.56
N HIS A 85 -4.48 -9.37 0.64
CA HIS A 85 -5.00 -10.60 0.02
C HIS A 85 -6.45 -10.84 0.44
N PRO A 86 -7.37 -11.20 -0.48
CA PRO A 86 -8.80 -11.30 -0.19
C PRO A 86 -9.14 -12.13 1.07
N ASN A 87 -8.48 -13.26 1.27
CA ASN A 87 -8.73 -14.16 2.41
C ASN A 87 -8.27 -13.59 3.77
N PHE A 88 -7.52 -12.49 3.76
CA PHE A 88 -6.98 -11.83 4.97
C PHE A 88 -7.57 -10.45 5.23
N ARG A 89 -8.56 -10.04 4.44
CA ARG A 89 -9.32 -8.81 4.68
C ARG A 89 -10.15 -8.91 5.96
N HIS A 90 -10.50 -7.75 6.52
CA HIS A 90 -11.26 -7.63 7.78
C HIS A 90 -10.57 -8.21 9.02
N LYS A 91 -9.26 -8.48 8.94
CA LYS A 91 -8.40 -8.95 10.05
C LYS A 91 -7.41 -7.88 10.53
N SER A 92 -7.73 -6.61 10.34
CA SER A 92 -6.89 -5.45 10.74
C SER A 92 -5.50 -5.37 10.08
N VAL A 93 -5.24 -6.16 9.03
CA VAL A 93 -3.94 -6.18 8.33
C VAL A 93 -3.62 -4.80 7.74
N ALA A 94 -4.59 -4.18 7.05
CA ALA A 94 -4.42 -2.86 6.46
C ALA A 94 -4.13 -1.78 7.52
N THR A 95 -4.82 -1.82 8.66
CA THR A 95 -4.59 -0.90 9.78
C THR A 95 -3.20 -1.06 10.39
N GLN A 96 -2.71 -2.28 10.51
CA GLN A 96 -1.36 -2.53 11.02
C GLN A 96 -0.28 -2.02 10.05
N LEU A 97 -0.45 -2.21 8.75
CA LEU A 97 0.42 -1.61 7.73
C LEU A 97 0.37 -0.08 7.79
N LEU A 98 -0.82 0.51 7.88
CA LEU A 98 -1.00 1.96 8.03
C LEU A 98 -0.21 2.49 9.22
N ASN A 99 -0.35 1.88 10.39
CA ASN A 99 0.35 2.29 11.59
C ASN A 99 1.87 2.12 11.47
N THR A 100 2.34 1.07 10.81
CA THR A 100 3.77 0.86 10.56
C THR A 100 4.33 1.95 9.64
N MET A 101 3.61 2.33 8.58
CA MET A 101 4.01 3.42 7.69
C MET A 101 4.04 4.77 8.41
N ILE A 102 3.07 5.06 9.26
CA ILE A 102 3.04 6.29 10.08
C ILE A 102 4.25 6.31 11.03
N SER A 103 4.53 5.20 11.70
CA SER A 103 5.70 5.07 12.58
C SER A 103 7.01 5.28 11.83
N TYR A 104 7.14 4.70 10.63
CA TYR A 104 8.30 4.91 9.75
C TYR A 104 8.51 6.40 9.44
N GLY A 105 7.44 7.13 9.10
CA GLY A 105 7.52 8.56 8.84
C GLY A 105 7.91 9.36 10.08
N LYS A 106 7.26 9.08 11.23
CA LYS A 106 7.50 9.73 12.50
C LYS A 106 8.95 9.59 12.98
N GLU A 107 9.51 8.38 12.89
CA GLU A 107 10.91 8.10 13.25
C GLU A 107 11.91 8.89 12.40
N ARG A 108 11.50 9.36 11.22
CA ARG A 108 12.30 10.14 10.28
C ARG A 108 11.94 11.62 10.23
N GLY A 109 11.16 12.08 11.22
CA GLY A 109 10.86 13.49 11.40
C GLY A 109 9.64 14.00 10.64
N ALA A 110 8.82 13.14 10.05
CA ALA A 110 7.54 13.53 9.51
C ALA A 110 6.62 14.02 10.64
N GLN A 111 5.92 15.12 10.39
CA GLN A 111 4.94 15.73 11.29
C GLN A 111 3.51 15.49 10.81
N GLU A 112 3.37 15.14 9.55
CA GLU A 112 2.09 14.87 8.90
C GLU A 112 2.16 13.57 8.10
N ALA A 113 0.99 12.94 7.91
CA ALA A 113 0.82 11.80 7.02
C ALA A 113 -0.34 12.08 6.07
N SER A 114 -0.15 11.78 4.79
CA SER A 114 -1.16 12.02 3.75
C SER A 114 -1.33 10.82 2.84
N ALA A 115 -2.53 10.67 2.30
CA ALA A 115 -2.87 9.66 1.30
C ALA A 115 -3.96 10.16 0.35
N ILE A 116 -4.06 9.56 -0.82
CA ILE A 116 -5.21 9.72 -1.70
C ILE A 116 -6.05 8.44 -1.66
N VAL A 117 -7.34 8.60 -1.43
CA VAL A 117 -8.31 7.50 -1.41
C VAL A 117 -9.40 7.81 -2.43
N ALA A 118 -9.72 6.83 -3.28
CA ALA A 118 -10.81 6.98 -4.24
C ALA A 118 -12.15 7.21 -3.53
N GLY A 119 -12.96 8.14 -4.04
CA GLY A 119 -14.25 8.49 -3.45
C GLY A 119 -15.25 7.32 -3.35
N SER A 120 -15.09 6.30 -4.20
CA SER A 120 -15.87 5.05 -4.18
C SER A 120 -15.32 3.99 -3.21
N ASN A 121 -14.12 4.19 -2.63
CA ASN A 121 -13.49 3.21 -1.74
C ASN A 121 -13.86 3.47 -0.27
N ASN A 122 -15.11 3.18 0.08
CA ASN A 122 -15.65 3.39 1.42
C ASN A 122 -14.84 2.67 2.52
N ALA A 123 -14.36 1.46 2.26
CA ALA A 123 -13.60 0.69 3.25
C ALA A 123 -12.30 1.41 3.62
N SER A 124 -11.55 1.93 2.64
CA SER A 124 -10.33 2.69 2.90
C SER A 124 -10.63 4.04 3.55
N GLN A 125 -11.72 4.73 3.18
CA GLN A 125 -12.12 5.98 3.83
C GLN A 125 -12.41 5.75 5.31
N LEU A 126 -13.24 4.78 5.66
CA LEU A 126 -13.56 4.44 7.05
C LEU A 126 -12.30 4.02 7.85
N MET A 127 -11.39 3.28 7.23
CA MET A 127 -10.12 2.93 7.86
C MET A 127 -9.29 4.19 8.17
N MET A 128 -9.15 5.10 7.21
CA MET A 128 -8.41 6.35 7.42
C MET A 128 -9.05 7.21 8.53
N GLU A 129 -10.36 7.44 8.46
CA GLU A 129 -11.10 8.24 9.45
C GLU A 129 -10.97 7.66 10.86
N SER A 130 -11.11 6.33 11.01
CA SER A 130 -10.97 5.65 12.32
C SER A 130 -9.54 5.70 12.88
N ASN A 131 -8.56 6.03 12.04
CA ASN A 131 -7.17 6.25 12.44
C ASN A 131 -6.79 7.74 12.52
N GLY A 132 -7.77 8.63 12.58
CA GLY A 132 -7.57 10.06 12.82
C GLY A 132 -7.27 10.91 11.59
N PHE A 133 -7.41 10.36 10.38
CA PHE A 133 -7.28 11.16 9.15
C PHE A 133 -8.55 11.96 8.88
N GLY A 134 -8.39 13.21 8.45
CA GLY A 134 -9.46 14.04 7.94
C GLY A 134 -9.32 14.33 6.45
N ILE A 135 -10.44 14.58 5.78
CA ILE A 135 -10.44 15.01 4.38
C ILE A 135 -9.99 16.46 4.30
N ILE A 136 -8.87 16.75 3.65
CA ILE A 136 -8.33 18.09 3.45
C ILE A 136 -8.68 18.67 2.08
N SER A 137 -8.91 17.80 1.06
CA SER A 137 -9.29 18.22 -0.29
C SER A 137 -9.97 17.09 -1.05
N LYS A 138 -10.71 17.47 -2.10
CA LYS A 138 -11.30 16.55 -3.07
C LYS A 138 -10.82 16.90 -4.46
N TRP A 139 -10.44 15.89 -5.23
CA TRP A 139 -9.89 16.03 -6.57
C TRP A 139 -10.76 15.30 -7.58
N SER A 140 -10.91 15.89 -8.76
CA SER A 140 -11.54 15.25 -9.91
C SER A 140 -10.49 15.06 -11.01
N TYR A 141 -10.44 13.89 -11.58
CA TYR A 141 -9.55 13.57 -12.69
C TYR A 141 -10.33 13.60 -14.01
N TYR A 142 -9.80 14.31 -14.99
CA TYR A 142 -10.34 14.39 -16.34
C TYR A 142 -9.28 13.95 -17.33
N SER A 143 -9.64 13.12 -18.29
CA SER A 143 -8.77 12.70 -19.37
C SER A 143 -9.45 12.88 -20.73
N ILE A 144 -8.64 13.03 -21.77
CA ILE A 144 -9.07 13.08 -23.17
C ILE A 144 -8.25 12.06 -23.97
N ASP A 145 -8.93 11.16 -24.65
CA ASP A 145 -8.27 10.05 -25.37
C ASP A 145 -7.55 10.52 -26.63
N ARG A 146 -8.01 11.61 -27.24
CA ARG A 146 -7.38 12.21 -28.42
C ARG A 146 -7.45 13.73 -28.34
N ILE A 147 -6.31 14.38 -28.57
CA ILE A 147 -6.29 15.81 -28.80
C ILE A 147 -6.91 16.06 -30.18
N PRO A 148 -8.00 16.87 -30.29
CA PRO A 148 -8.56 17.18 -31.61
C PRO A 148 -7.50 17.82 -32.52
N LYS A 149 -7.36 17.30 -33.74
CA LYS A 149 -6.55 17.98 -34.76
C LYS A 149 -7.24 19.31 -35.08
N ARG A 150 -6.49 20.40 -34.97
CA ARG A 150 -6.91 21.73 -35.44
C ARG A 150 -6.98 21.74 -36.95
#